data_39a2296af4a8ae65b2d75a80ab5bc667
#
_entry.id   39a2296af4a8ae65b2d75a80ab5bc667
#
_cell.length_a   1.000
_cell.length_b   1.000
_cell.length_c   1.000
_cell.angle_alpha   90.00
_cell.angle_beta   90.00
_cell.angle_gamma   90.00
#
_symmetry.space_group_name_H-M   'P 1'
#
loop_
_entity.id
_entity.type
_entity.pdbx_description
1 polymer ?
#
loop_
_entity_poly.entity_id
_entity_poly.type
_entity_poly.pdbx_seq_one_letter_code
_entity_poly.pdbx_strand_id
1 'polypeptide(L)'
;MDFGNQRDFESEQVIKKSKKLMIIISITLVIMMIGIIGIIFSIKQINDAQFKVYIDSSRKNVDENIFVMTDDKIYVAIEDFAKMVGYTFKNGEYKHQYSEDSTKCFISNNAEAASYSLGSNTLYKALEGTDNINYEYFDIDEPVKLINNKLYTTVDGISKGCNVVISYDENKNNMTIYTLPYLVSYYSSRIEGSALTEKDIDYSNAKAIIYNLMVVKDETTSKYGVKDLSNQVIIGEKYKSISFLESSNEFVVTTDNDKVGIISSDGKTEIEPQYDSIKQIDGDTEGGLYLVKSNNKYGIINRNGKIIVYIEYDQIGLDNSSSFTEDNIDNQYLLYGEGIHVKRNGKWGLLSKKGSVILPIEYDGLGCILNNSSVNNLLLIPEYKAIVVRSGKYYGLFNISGDNLIPARVRNMYSITNSGKKEYYLTYDEIYEGQILNVIDYLTNNQGIKPIESTNKEVEINVTK
;
A
#
# COMPACT_ATOMS: atom_id res chain seq x y z
N MET A 1 37.70 88.68 30.07
CA MET A 1 37.57 87.57 30.98
C MET A 1 36.65 86.61 30.28
N ASP A 2 37.19 85.49 29.86
CA ASP A 2 36.59 84.62 28.86
C ASP A 2 36.07 83.33 29.59
N PHE A 3 34.88 83.45 30.16
CA PHE A 3 34.22 82.30 30.85
C PHE A 3 33.10 81.66 30.04
N GLY A 4 32.87 82.16 28.82
CA GLY A 4 31.81 81.65 27.93
C GLY A 4 32.23 80.42 27.10
N ASN A 5 33.46 80.42 26.61
CA ASN A 5 33.96 79.40 25.65
C ASN A 5 34.26 78.03 26.24
N GLN A 6 34.51 77.93 27.54
CA GLN A 6 34.84 76.66 28.20
C GLN A 6 33.59 75.79 28.46
N ARG A 7 32.46 76.38 28.74
CA ARG A 7 31.19 75.67 29.00
C ARG A 7 30.58 75.09 27.69
N ASP A 8 30.76 75.82 26.56
CA ASP A 8 30.23 75.32 25.28
C ASP A 8 31.07 74.17 24.76
N PHE A 9 32.39 74.17 24.99
CA PHE A 9 33.28 73.06 24.60
C PHE A 9 33.06 71.76 25.43
N GLU A 10 32.77 71.89 26.72
CA GLU A 10 32.45 70.72 27.57
C GLU A 10 31.08 70.18 27.21
N SER A 11 30.07 70.97 26.91
CA SER A 11 28.75 70.54 26.49
C SER A 11 28.78 69.83 25.12
N GLU A 12 29.57 70.31 24.15
CA GLU A 12 29.77 69.61 22.85
C GLU A 12 30.46 68.28 22.98
N GLN A 13 31.46 68.16 23.89
CA GLN A 13 32.14 66.89 24.16
C GLN A 13 31.20 65.87 24.80
N VAL A 14 30.35 66.28 25.74
CA VAL A 14 29.35 65.43 26.36
C VAL A 14 28.33 64.96 25.35
N ILE A 15 27.86 65.83 24.46
CA ILE A 15 26.89 65.49 23.41
C ILE A 15 27.53 64.52 22.41
N LYS A 16 28.82 64.73 22.02
CA LYS A 16 29.54 63.80 21.12
C LYS A 16 29.76 62.44 21.77
N LYS A 17 30.08 62.37 23.07
CA LYS A 17 30.19 61.11 23.82
C LYS A 17 28.86 60.39 23.93
N SER A 18 27.77 61.10 24.22
CA SER A 18 26.40 60.57 24.29
C SER A 18 25.95 60.01 22.92
N LYS A 19 26.20 60.72 21.82
CA LYS A 19 25.90 60.24 20.48
C LYS A 19 26.70 59.00 20.12
N LYS A 20 28.02 58.95 20.44
CA LYS A 20 28.81 57.71 20.28
C LYS A 20 28.31 56.55 21.09
N LEU A 21 27.93 56.79 22.34
CA LEU A 21 27.35 55.74 23.22
C LEU A 21 26.03 55.22 22.66
N MET A 22 25.12 56.12 22.21
CA MET A 22 23.87 55.70 21.56
C MET A 22 24.10 54.88 20.29
N ILE A 23 25.08 55.24 19.45
CA ILE A 23 25.42 54.49 18.25
C ILE A 23 25.93 53.07 18.63
N ILE A 24 26.82 52.97 19.64
CA ILE A 24 27.32 51.67 20.12
C ILE A 24 26.19 50.83 20.65
N ILE A 25 25.27 51.38 21.49
CA ILE A 25 24.12 50.66 21.99
C ILE A 25 23.21 50.20 20.86
N SER A 26 22.95 51.03 19.85
CA SER A 26 22.15 50.66 18.67
C SER A 26 22.76 49.53 17.88
N ILE A 27 24.08 49.58 17.64
CA ILE A 27 24.82 48.52 16.93
C ILE A 27 24.78 47.21 17.74
N THR A 28 24.98 47.27 19.06
CA THR A 28 24.89 46.08 19.94
C THR A 28 23.51 45.48 19.95
N LEU A 29 22.45 46.29 19.94
CA LEU A 29 21.04 45.82 19.84
C LEU A 29 20.78 45.15 18.48
N VAL A 30 21.29 45.68 17.39
CA VAL A 30 21.17 45.09 16.05
C VAL A 30 21.90 43.74 15.98
N ILE A 31 23.10 43.65 16.53
CA ILE A 31 23.89 42.40 16.59
C ILE A 31 23.14 41.34 17.45
N MET A 32 22.58 41.74 18.59
CA MET A 32 21.76 40.85 19.41
C MET A 32 20.51 40.38 18.69
N MET A 33 19.79 41.25 17.97
CA MET A 33 18.64 40.85 17.17
C MET A 33 19.02 39.87 16.06
N ILE A 34 20.12 40.09 15.33
CA ILE A 34 20.62 39.15 14.31
C ILE A 34 20.97 37.80 14.94
N GLY A 35 21.62 37.82 16.13
CA GLY A 35 21.90 36.58 16.88
C GLY A 35 20.65 35.82 17.29
N ILE A 36 19.63 36.52 17.78
CA ILE A 36 18.33 35.91 18.13
C ILE A 36 17.63 35.33 16.92
N ILE A 37 17.62 36.07 15.78
CA ILE A 37 17.04 35.56 14.52
C ILE A 37 17.80 34.32 14.05
N GLY A 38 19.14 34.34 14.12
CA GLY A 38 19.95 33.16 13.76
C GLY A 38 19.65 31.95 14.64
N ILE A 39 19.50 32.16 15.95
CA ILE A 39 19.10 31.09 16.88
C ILE A 39 17.71 30.55 16.56
N ILE A 40 16.74 31.43 16.33
CA ILE A 40 15.37 31.06 15.97
C ILE A 40 15.36 30.27 14.66
N PHE A 41 16.14 30.69 13.65
CA PHE A 41 16.26 30.00 12.38
C PHE A 41 16.91 28.62 12.55
N SER A 42 17.98 28.52 13.34
CA SER A 42 18.65 27.25 13.64
C SER A 42 17.74 26.28 14.41
N ILE A 43 16.98 26.77 15.41
CA ILE A 43 16.01 25.98 16.15
C ILE A 43 14.89 25.50 15.22
N LYS A 44 14.43 26.35 14.30
CA LYS A 44 13.42 25.98 13.30
C LYS A 44 13.96 24.89 12.38
N GLN A 45 15.17 25.04 11.87
CA GLN A 45 15.80 24.06 10.96
C GLN A 45 16.01 22.70 11.64
N ILE A 46 16.45 22.68 12.91
CA ILE A 46 16.58 21.46 13.72
C ILE A 46 15.21 20.83 13.97
N ASN A 47 14.20 21.63 14.24
CA ASN A 47 12.83 21.17 14.51
C ASN A 47 12.16 20.63 13.24
N ASP A 48 12.48 21.17 12.06
CA ASP A 48 11.96 20.70 10.78
C ASP A 48 12.65 19.40 10.31
N ALA A 49 13.89 19.15 10.74
CA ALA A 49 14.62 17.90 10.48
C ALA A 49 14.20 16.73 11.40
N GLN A 50 13.58 17.00 12.54
CA GLN A 50 13.11 15.97 13.46
C GLN A 50 11.87 15.26 12.93
N PHE A 51 11.86 13.90 12.99
CA PHE A 51 10.66 13.11 12.77
C PHE A 51 9.58 13.47 13.81
N LYS A 52 8.41 13.84 13.34
CA LYS A 52 7.31 14.31 14.19
C LYS A 52 6.12 13.37 14.09
N VAL A 53 5.55 12.99 15.21
CA VAL A 53 4.34 12.17 15.25
C VAL A 53 3.21 12.97 15.87
N TYR A 54 2.07 12.94 15.20
CA TYR A 54 0.83 13.55 15.66
C TYR A 54 -0.23 12.46 15.82
N ILE A 55 -0.92 12.43 16.95
CA ILE A 55 -2.07 11.58 17.18
C ILE A 55 -3.26 12.49 17.46
N ASP A 56 -4.31 12.34 16.67
CA ASP A 56 -5.54 13.16 16.78
C ASP A 56 -5.23 14.65 16.87
N SER A 57 -4.37 15.10 15.95
CA SER A 57 -3.89 16.49 15.84
C SER A 57 -2.96 16.95 16.99
N SER A 58 -2.64 16.10 17.95
CA SER A 58 -1.75 16.41 19.06
C SER A 58 -0.35 15.82 18.83
N ARG A 59 0.70 16.68 18.88
CA ARG A 59 2.08 16.22 18.78
C ARG A 59 2.42 15.29 19.95
N LYS A 60 3.03 14.14 19.66
CA LYS A 60 3.50 13.16 20.64
C LYS A 60 5.02 13.02 20.56
N ASN A 61 5.63 12.86 21.72
CA ASN A 61 7.02 12.42 21.81
C ASN A 61 7.01 10.89 21.74
N VAL A 62 7.65 10.33 20.75
CA VAL A 62 7.72 8.89 20.51
C VAL A 62 9.16 8.43 20.52
N ASP A 63 9.38 7.18 20.92
CA ASP A 63 10.68 6.53 20.80
C ASP A 63 11.02 6.34 19.31
N GLU A 64 12.26 6.65 18.93
CA GLU A 64 12.76 6.52 17.55
C GLU A 64 12.61 5.09 17.00
N ASN A 65 12.61 4.09 17.88
CA ASN A 65 12.50 2.68 17.49
C ASN A 65 11.07 2.24 17.19
N ILE A 66 10.06 3.06 17.42
CA ILE A 66 8.67 2.69 17.08
C ILE A 66 8.50 2.60 15.57
N PHE A 67 9.16 3.47 14.82
CA PHE A 67 9.10 3.53 13.36
C PHE A 67 10.49 3.29 12.78
N VAL A 68 10.63 2.25 11.98
CA VAL A 68 11.90 1.88 11.33
C VAL A 68 11.69 1.82 9.83
N MET A 69 12.53 2.50 9.07
CA MET A 69 12.53 2.41 7.62
C MET A 69 13.44 1.26 7.17
N THR A 70 12.88 0.33 6.42
CA THR A 70 13.58 -0.82 5.85
C THR A 70 13.01 -1.09 4.47
N ASP A 71 13.86 -1.25 3.46
CA ASP A 71 13.47 -1.55 2.07
C ASP A 71 12.44 -0.53 1.52
N ASP A 72 12.69 0.76 1.77
CA ASP A 72 11.81 1.89 1.39
C ASP A 72 10.39 1.85 1.99
N LYS A 73 10.17 0.98 2.99
CA LYS A 73 8.90 0.88 3.73
C LYS A 73 9.08 1.22 5.20
N ILE A 74 8.05 1.82 5.79
CA ILE A 74 8.01 2.12 7.21
C ILE A 74 7.41 0.91 7.94
N TYR A 75 8.22 0.31 8.81
CA TYR A 75 7.81 -0.72 9.76
C TYR A 75 7.54 -0.11 11.13
N VAL A 76 6.51 -0.59 11.78
CA VAL A 76 5.97 -0.07 13.05
C VAL A 76 6.04 -1.16 14.11
N ALA A 77 6.64 -0.85 15.27
CA ALA A 77 6.67 -1.76 16.41
C ALA A 77 5.26 -1.99 16.95
N ILE A 78 4.74 -3.20 16.82
CA ILE A 78 3.32 -3.52 17.11
C ILE A 78 2.98 -3.21 18.57
N GLU A 79 3.83 -3.63 19.52
CA GLU A 79 3.62 -3.41 20.94
C GLU A 79 3.54 -1.94 21.33
N ASP A 80 4.56 -1.16 20.92
CA ASP A 80 4.71 0.22 21.34
C ASP A 80 3.63 1.10 20.71
N PHE A 81 3.34 0.87 19.42
CA PHE A 81 2.31 1.59 18.72
C PHE A 81 0.90 1.28 19.26
N ALA A 82 0.58 0.01 19.47
CA ALA A 82 -0.72 -0.40 20.00
C ALA A 82 -1.00 0.27 21.34
N LYS A 83 -0.02 0.27 22.25
CA LYS A 83 -0.12 0.97 23.54
C LYS A 83 -0.31 2.48 23.38
N MET A 84 0.34 3.09 22.39
CA MET A 84 0.24 4.51 22.11
C MET A 84 -1.16 4.95 21.67
N VAL A 85 -1.89 4.07 20.97
CA VAL A 85 -3.27 4.34 20.48
C VAL A 85 -4.36 3.66 21.33
N GLY A 86 -4.01 3.15 22.53
CA GLY A 86 -4.97 2.69 23.53
C GLY A 86 -5.31 1.20 23.49
N TYR A 87 -4.53 0.39 22.77
CA TYR A 87 -4.66 -1.07 22.80
C TYR A 87 -3.74 -1.69 23.87
N THR A 88 -4.12 -2.85 24.35
CA THR A 88 -3.26 -3.73 25.15
C THR A 88 -2.47 -4.64 24.20
N PHE A 89 -1.32 -5.12 24.64
CA PHE A 89 -0.48 -6.04 23.88
C PHE A 89 -0.17 -7.29 24.70
N LYS A 90 -0.19 -8.45 24.05
CA LYS A 90 0.26 -9.73 24.66
C LYS A 90 0.95 -10.59 23.59
N ASN A 91 1.95 -11.36 24.03
CA ASN A 91 2.53 -12.42 23.21
C ASN A 91 1.59 -13.64 23.15
N GLY A 92 1.65 -14.38 22.04
CA GLY A 92 0.84 -15.57 21.81
C GLY A 92 -0.41 -15.32 20.99
N GLU A 93 -1.35 -16.28 21.02
CA GLU A 93 -2.60 -16.24 20.25
C GLU A 93 -3.77 -15.74 21.10
N TYR A 94 -4.66 -14.98 20.47
CA TYR A 94 -5.86 -14.45 21.13
C TYR A 94 -6.79 -15.59 21.56
N LYS A 95 -7.23 -15.60 22.85
CA LYS A 95 -8.10 -16.60 23.47
C LYS A 95 -7.59 -18.05 23.46
N HIS A 96 -6.38 -18.32 23.02
CA HIS A 96 -5.72 -19.60 23.25
C HIS A 96 -4.85 -19.56 24.51
N GLN A 97 -4.68 -20.73 25.16
CA GLN A 97 -3.82 -20.82 26.34
C GLN A 97 -2.42 -20.26 26.02
N TYR A 98 -1.97 -19.37 26.89
CA TYR A 98 -0.69 -18.67 26.78
C TYR A 98 0.43 -19.62 26.33
N SER A 99 0.88 -19.48 25.11
CA SER A 99 2.21 -19.92 24.74
C SER A 99 3.12 -18.68 24.82
N GLU A 100 4.26 -18.79 25.45
CA GLU A 100 5.31 -17.77 25.43
C GLU A 100 5.98 -17.71 24.04
N ASP A 101 5.17 -17.84 22.98
CA ASP A 101 5.67 -17.82 21.62
C ASP A 101 5.90 -16.37 21.19
N SER A 102 7.17 -15.97 21.20
CA SER A 102 7.60 -14.64 20.75
C SER A 102 7.44 -14.42 19.25
N THR A 103 7.02 -15.44 18.50
CA THR A 103 6.73 -15.34 17.05
C THR A 103 5.31 -14.89 16.76
N LYS A 104 4.46 -14.81 17.78
CA LYS A 104 3.05 -14.38 17.66
C LYS A 104 2.72 -13.35 18.73
N CYS A 105 1.87 -12.42 18.38
CA CYS A 105 1.30 -11.47 19.33
C CYS A 105 -0.13 -11.10 18.95
N PHE A 106 -0.84 -10.56 19.92
CA PHE A 106 -2.10 -9.89 19.66
C PHE A 106 -2.20 -8.57 20.42
N ILE A 107 -2.98 -7.69 19.84
CA ILE A 107 -3.40 -6.43 20.44
C ILE A 107 -4.90 -6.45 20.63
N SER A 108 -5.41 -5.85 21.68
CA SER A 108 -6.85 -5.81 21.94
C SER A 108 -7.28 -4.55 22.68
N ASN A 109 -8.51 -4.15 22.44
CA ASN A 109 -9.24 -3.17 23.23
C ASN A 109 -10.58 -3.77 23.69
N ASN A 110 -11.52 -2.96 24.18
CA ASN A 110 -12.81 -3.45 24.67
C ASN A 110 -13.77 -3.94 23.56
N ALA A 111 -13.45 -3.69 22.30
CA ALA A 111 -14.34 -3.98 21.16
C ALA A 111 -13.79 -5.12 20.27
N GLU A 112 -12.47 -5.21 20.13
CA GLU A 112 -11.84 -6.10 19.15
C GLU A 112 -10.44 -6.53 19.55
N ALA A 113 -9.94 -7.56 18.88
CA ALA A 113 -8.56 -8.00 18.95
C ALA A 113 -8.00 -8.24 17.56
N ALA A 114 -6.71 -7.96 17.37
CA ALA A 114 -5.99 -8.23 16.14
C ALA A 114 -4.71 -9.03 16.42
N SER A 115 -4.49 -10.11 15.68
CA SER A 115 -3.41 -11.06 15.88
C SER A 115 -2.42 -11.03 14.73
N TYR A 116 -1.13 -11.05 15.05
CA TYR A 116 -0.01 -11.03 14.13
C TYR A 116 0.89 -12.23 14.34
N SER A 117 1.44 -12.76 13.26
CA SER A 117 2.40 -13.87 13.30
C SER A 117 3.63 -13.53 12.47
N LEU A 118 4.82 -13.82 13.02
CA LEU A 118 6.09 -13.61 12.32
C LEU A 118 6.10 -14.31 10.96
N GLY A 119 6.51 -13.60 9.93
CA GLY A 119 6.56 -14.11 8.56
C GLY A 119 5.19 -14.21 7.85
N SER A 120 4.09 -13.84 8.51
CA SER A 120 2.75 -13.82 7.91
C SER A 120 2.43 -12.46 7.33
N ASN A 121 1.84 -12.44 6.14
CA ASN A 121 1.20 -11.28 5.51
C ASN A 121 -0.32 -11.28 5.70
N THR A 122 -0.84 -12.09 6.64
CA THR A 122 -2.26 -12.14 6.98
C THR A 122 -2.45 -11.73 8.45
N LEU A 123 -3.33 -10.78 8.66
CA LEU A 123 -3.81 -10.31 9.95
C LEU A 123 -5.15 -10.95 10.26
N TYR A 124 -5.35 -11.39 11.50
CA TYR A 124 -6.62 -11.96 11.97
C TYR A 124 -7.26 -11.01 12.96
N LYS A 125 -8.51 -10.65 12.75
CA LYS A 125 -9.27 -9.83 13.69
C LYS A 125 -10.45 -10.63 14.28
N ALA A 126 -10.75 -10.39 15.56
CA ALA A 126 -11.87 -10.96 16.26
C ALA A 126 -12.63 -9.87 17.02
N LEU A 127 -13.96 -9.92 17.05
CA LEU A 127 -14.78 -9.04 17.86
C LEU A 127 -14.78 -9.52 19.31
N GLU A 128 -14.61 -8.61 20.26
CA GLU A 128 -14.76 -8.91 21.69
C GLU A 128 -16.21 -9.23 22.05
N GLY A 129 -16.40 -10.14 23.02
CA GLY A 129 -17.72 -10.44 23.58
C GLY A 129 -18.55 -11.47 22.83
N THR A 130 -18.03 -12.12 21.77
CA THR A 130 -18.70 -13.23 21.11
C THR A 130 -18.23 -14.57 21.66
N ASP A 131 -19.16 -15.45 22.01
CA ASP A 131 -18.86 -16.83 22.46
C ASP A 131 -18.27 -17.68 21.32
N ASN A 132 -18.63 -17.37 20.08
CA ASN A 132 -18.04 -17.92 18.87
C ASN A 132 -17.07 -16.91 18.27
N ILE A 133 -15.78 -17.26 18.28
CA ILE A 133 -14.74 -16.41 17.70
C ILE A 133 -14.85 -16.52 16.17
N ASN A 134 -15.47 -15.53 15.55
CA ASN A 134 -15.40 -15.35 14.11
C ASN A 134 -14.18 -14.46 13.82
N TYR A 135 -13.18 -15.04 13.16
CA TYR A 135 -12.04 -14.28 12.67
C TYR A 135 -12.34 -13.73 11.29
N GLU A 136 -12.08 -12.44 11.12
CA GLU A 136 -11.94 -11.82 9.81
C GLU A 136 -10.47 -11.81 9.44
N TYR A 137 -10.18 -12.07 8.17
CA TYR A 137 -8.82 -12.17 7.63
C TYR A 137 -8.55 -10.96 6.76
N PHE A 138 -7.43 -10.30 7.01
CA PHE A 138 -6.99 -9.13 6.23
C PHE A 138 -5.59 -9.39 5.70
N ASP A 139 -5.42 -9.24 4.40
CA ASP A 139 -4.08 -9.23 3.82
C ASP A 139 -3.39 -7.92 4.18
N ILE A 140 -2.12 -7.99 4.54
CA ILE A 140 -1.23 -6.87 4.76
C ILE A 140 -0.14 -6.87 3.70
N ASP A 141 0.35 -5.68 3.36
CA ASP A 141 1.24 -5.46 2.22
C ASP A 141 2.61 -6.14 2.32
N GLU A 142 3.08 -6.45 3.54
CA GLU A 142 4.34 -7.15 3.79
C GLU A 142 4.25 -8.05 5.02
N PRO A 143 5.06 -9.12 5.09
CA PRO A 143 5.09 -9.99 6.25
C PRO A 143 5.55 -9.28 7.52
N VAL A 144 5.01 -9.74 8.66
CA VAL A 144 5.47 -9.31 9.98
C VAL A 144 6.94 -9.71 10.17
N LYS A 145 7.78 -8.77 10.59
CA LYS A 145 9.21 -8.96 10.80
C LYS A 145 9.59 -8.89 12.28
N LEU A 146 10.69 -9.57 12.63
CA LEU A 146 11.34 -9.44 13.92
C LEU A 146 12.52 -8.46 13.79
N ILE A 147 12.44 -7.31 14.43
CA ILE A 147 13.49 -6.28 14.44
C ILE A 147 13.85 -5.99 15.89
N ASN A 148 15.12 -6.07 16.25
CA ASN A 148 15.58 -5.84 17.62
C ASN A 148 14.76 -6.58 18.69
N ASN A 149 14.41 -7.83 18.43
CA ASN A 149 13.64 -8.71 19.32
C ASN A 149 12.19 -8.26 19.57
N LYS A 150 11.63 -7.39 18.72
CA LYS A 150 10.22 -6.97 18.72
C LYS A 150 9.57 -7.30 17.38
N LEU A 151 8.27 -7.58 17.38
CA LEU A 151 7.48 -7.77 16.17
C LEU A 151 7.10 -6.42 15.57
N TYR A 152 7.34 -6.29 14.28
CA TYR A 152 7.01 -5.13 13.47
C TYR A 152 6.10 -5.53 12.32
N THR A 153 5.18 -4.66 11.99
CA THR A 153 4.37 -4.73 10.77
C THR A 153 4.48 -3.41 10.02
N THR A 154 4.04 -3.36 8.77
CA THR A 154 4.02 -2.13 8.00
C THR A 154 2.96 -1.15 8.50
N VAL A 155 2.98 0.07 7.97
CA VAL A 155 1.91 1.06 8.21
C VAL A 155 0.54 0.50 7.83
N ASP A 156 0.44 -0.27 6.73
CA ASP A 156 -0.80 -0.94 6.33
C ASP A 156 -1.27 -1.96 7.39
N GLY A 157 -0.37 -2.82 7.84
CA GLY A 157 -0.69 -3.84 8.84
C GLY A 157 -1.11 -3.26 10.19
N ILE A 158 -0.43 -2.21 10.68
CA ILE A 158 -0.81 -1.57 11.95
C ILE A 158 -2.09 -0.74 11.83
N SER A 159 -2.32 -0.09 10.68
CA SER A 159 -3.56 0.66 10.41
C SER A 159 -4.78 -0.24 10.48
N LYS A 160 -4.72 -1.40 9.81
CA LYS A 160 -5.79 -2.41 9.82
C LYS A 160 -6.01 -3.01 11.21
N GLY A 161 -4.93 -3.30 11.93
CA GLY A 161 -5.01 -3.91 13.26
C GLY A 161 -5.54 -2.99 14.35
N CYS A 162 -5.15 -1.73 14.35
CA CYS A 162 -5.55 -0.73 15.35
C CYS A 162 -6.74 0.14 14.91
N ASN A 163 -7.33 -0.07 13.75
CA ASN A 163 -8.38 0.80 13.18
C ASN A 163 -7.99 2.28 13.24
N VAL A 164 -6.79 2.60 12.74
CA VAL A 164 -6.28 3.96 12.67
C VAL A 164 -5.98 4.35 11.23
N VAL A 165 -6.08 5.63 10.93
CA VAL A 165 -5.63 6.18 9.66
C VAL A 165 -4.25 6.80 9.87
N ILE A 166 -3.26 6.38 9.08
CA ILE A 166 -1.88 6.85 9.16
C ILE A 166 -1.49 7.49 7.85
N SER A 167 -0.93 8.69 7.92
CA SER A 167 -0.34 9.41 6.78
C SER A 167 1.08 9.83 7.11
N TYR A 168 2.00 9.64 6.16
CA TYR A 168 3.37 10.10 6.24
C TYR A 168 3.64 11.16 5.17
N ASP A 169 4.08 12.33 5.60
CA ASP A 169 4.51 13.44 4.73
C ASP A 169 6.05 13.51 4.76
N GLU A 170 6.68 12.99 3.72
CA GLU A 170 8.15 12.96 3.60
C GLU A 170 8.76 14.37 3.60
N ASN A 171 8.09 15.34 2.95
CA ASN A 171 8.61 16.71 2.85
C ASN A 171 8.70 17.40 4.21
N LYS A 172 7.79 17.07 5.12
CA LYS A 172 7.73 17.61 6.47
C LYS A 172 8.31 16.69 7.52
N ASN A 173 8.73 15.48 7.11
CA ASN A 173 9.18 14.42 8.02
C ASN A 173 8.22 14.22 9.20
N ASN A 174 6.92 14.10 8.89
CA ASN A 174 5.91 13.91 9.90
C ASN A 174 4.95 12.76 9.59
N MET A 175 4.51 12.11 10.65
CA MET A 175 3.48 11.08 10.61
C MET A 175 2.26 11.57 11.37
N THR A 176 1.11 11.49 10.74
CA THR A 176 -0.17 11.83 11.36
C THR A 176 -1.01 10.56 11.49
N ILE A 177 -1.53 10.34 12.70
CA ILE A 177 -2.33 9.18 13.08
C ILE A 177 -3.68 9.70 13.57
N TYR A 178 -4.77 9.21 12.98
CA TYR A 178 -6.12 9.49 13.42
C TYR A 178 -6.75 8.22 13.97
N THR A 179 -7.19 8.28 15.23
CA THR A 179 -7.93 7.18 15.87
C THR A 179 -9.39 7.17 15.43
N LEU A 180 -10.03 6.00 15.46
CA LEU A 180 -11.44 5.87 15.11
C LEU A 180 -12.37 6.79 15.94
N PRO A 181 -12.23 6.89 17.27
CA PRO A 181 -13.04 7.82 18.05
C PRO A 181 -12.88 9.29 17.64
N TYR A 182 -11.65 9.68 17.28
CA TYR A 182 -11.40 11.04 16.78
C TYR A 182 -12.09 11.26 15.43
N LEU A 183 -11.98 10.31 14.50
CA LEU A 183 -12.63 10.39 13.18
C LEU A 183 -14.16 10.49 13.32
N VAL A 184 -14.77 9.67 14.18
CA VAL A 184 -16.21 9.74 14.48
C VAL A 184 -16.60 11.13 14.98
N SER A 185 -15.87 11.63 15.96
CA SER A 185 -16.13 12.98 16.53
C SER A 185 -15.96 14.08 15.47
N TYR A 186 -14.92 13.95 14.64
CA TYR A 186 -14.61 14.90 13.59
C TYR A 186 -15.72 14.96 12.52
N TYR A 187 -16.17 13.81 12.02
CA TYR A 187 -17.29 13.73 11.07
C TYR A 187 -18.58 14.26 11.69
N SER A 188 -18.93 13.82 12.90
CA SER A 188 -20.14 14.25 13.62
C SER A 188 -20.19 15.75 13.84
N SER A 189 -19.05 16.40 14.06
CA SER A 189 -18.97 17.84 14.28
C SER A 189 -19.08 18.68 13.02
N ARG A 190 -18.87 18.09 11.84
CA ARG A 190 -18.80 18.81 10.55
C ARG A 190 -20.00 18.56 9.65
N ILE A 191 -20.71 17.47 9.86
CA ILE A 191 -21.95 17.15 9.14
C ILE A 191 -23.12 17.54 10.05
N GLU A 192 -23.71 18.70 9.77
CA GLU A 192 -24.84 19.19 10.52
C GLU A 192 -26.00 18.20 10.42
N GLY A 193 -26.47 17.68 11.57
CA GLY A 193 -27.59 16.74 11.66
C GLY A 193 -27.24 15.25 11.55
N SER A 194 -25.99 14.86 11.27
CA SER A 194 -25.63 13.44 11.21
C SER A 194 -25.11 12.95 12.57
N ALA A 195 -25.80 11.96 13.15
CA ALA A 195 -25.29 11.15 14.25
C ALA A 195 -24.50 9.97 13.65
N LEU A 196 -23.28 10.23 13.12
CA LEU A 196 -22.39 9.16 12.68
C LEU A 196 -21.93 8.36 13.89
N THR A 197 -22.06 7.04 13.80
CA THR A 197 -21.50 6.10 14.77
C THR A 197 -20.22 5.50 14.19
N GLU A 198 -19.42 4.84 15.01
CA GLU A 198 -18.24 4.10 14.53
C GLU A 198 -18.54 3.12 13.39
N LYS A 199 -19.78 2.62 13.32
CA LYS A 199 -20.24 1.72 12.26
C LYS A 199 -20.49 2.40 10.91
N ASP A 200 -20.68 3.73 10.93
CA ASP A 200 -21.01 4.50 9.72
C ASP A 200 -19.76 5.05 9.03
N ILE A 201 -18.59 4.91 9.65
CA ILE A 201 -17.32 5.30 9.06
C ILE A 201 -16.75 4.11 8.29
N ASP A 202 -16.95 4.12 6.99
CA ASP A 202 -16.17 3.28 6.09
C ASP A 202 -14.70 3.71 6.17
N TYR A 203 -13.82 2.75 6.44
CA TYR A 203 -12.39 2.97 6.60
C TYR A 203 -11.76 3.62 5.36
N SER A 204 -12.21 3.24 4.16
CA SER A 204 -11.75 3.84 2.91
C SER A 204 -12.14 5.32 2.80
N ASN A 205 -13.33 5.67 3.28
CA ASN A 205 -13.81 7.04 3.26
C ASN A 205 -13.18 7.89 4.37
N ALA A 206 -12.89 7.31 5.55
CA ALA A 206 -12.20 8.00 6.63
C ALA A 206 -10.80 8.48 6.22
N LYS A 207 -10.11 7.76 5.35
CA LYS A 207 -8.81 8.18 4.81
C LYS A 207 -8.87 9.47 3.98
N ALA A 208 -10.01 9.81 3.40
CA ALA A 208 -10.19 11.07 2.69
C ALA A 208 -9.95 12.32 3.57
N ILE A 209 -10.12 12.21 4.89
CA ILE A 209 -9.86 13.32 5.84
C ILE A 209 -8.40 13.81 5.76
N ILE A 210 -7.45 12.93 5.53
CA ILE A 210 -6.03 13.27 5.41
C ILE A 210 -5.82 14.26 4.25
N TYR A 211 -6.66 14.16 3.23
CA TYR A 211 -6.65 15.02 2.04
C TYR A 211 -7.62 16.19 2.15
N ASN A 212 -8.09 16.51 3.38
CA ASN A 212 -9.06 17.55 3.67
C ASN A 212 -10.44 17.35 3.01
N LEU A 213 -10.84 16.10 2.80
CA LEU A 213 -12.08 15.73 2.13
C LEU A 213 -12.97 14.88 3.05
N MET A 214 -14.27 15.01 2.92
CA MET A 214 -15.26 14.20 3.64
C MET A 214 -16.29 13.65 2.65
N VAL A 215 -16.52 12.35 2.70
CA VAL A 215 -17.69 11.76 2.06
C VAL A 215 -18.90 12.03 2.94
N VAL A 216 -19.91 12.68 2.39
CA VAL A 216 -21.13 13.08 3.09
C VAL A 216 -22.33 12.40 2.47
N LYS A 217 -23.36 12.14 3.30
CA LYS A 217 -24.61 11.58 2.87
C LYS A 217 -25.74 12.57 3.16
N ASP A 218 -26.55 12.87 2.17
CA ASP A 218 -27.81 13.61 2.38
C ASP A 218 -28.86 12.66 2.98
N GLU A 219 -29.37 13.00 4.16
CA GLU A 219 -30.31 12.15 4.90
C GLU A 219 -31.69 12.04 4.23
N THR A 220 -32.08 13.05 3.47
CA THR A 220 -33.39 13.07 2.79
C THR A 220 -33.38 12.21 1.54
N THR A 221 -32.34 12.34 0.71
CA THR A 221 -32.21 11.63 -0.57
C THR A 221 -31.42 10.33 -0.43
N SER A 222 -30.70 10.13 0.67
CA SER A 222 -29.75 9.04 0.87
C SER A 222 -28.62 9.01 -0.15
N LYS A 223 -28.31 10.15 -0.80
CA LYS A 223 -27.24 10.28 -1.79
C LYS A 223 -25.94 10.74 -1.15
N TYR A 224 -24.85 10.30 -1.76
CA TYR A 224 -23.51 10.66 -1.31
C TYR A 224 -22.91 11.75 -2.18
N GLY A 225 -22.10 12.59 -1.54
CA GLY A 225 -21.26 13.62 -2.14
C GLY A 225 -19.94 13.73 -1.39
N VAL A 226 -19.13 14.71 -1.76
CA VAL A 226 -17.87 15.02 -1.09
C VAL A 226 -17.81 16.51 -0.81
N LYS A 227 -17.43 16.87 0.41
CA LYS A 227 -17.14 18.23 0.85
C LYS A 227 -15.71 18.32 1.36
N ASP A 228 -15.13 19.50 1.26
CA ASP A 228 -13.89 19.77 1.99
C ASP A 228 -14.16 20.05 3.47
N LEU A 229 -13.10 20.16 4.26
CA LEU A 229 -13.21 20.44 5.70
C LEU A 229 -13.73 21.85 6.01
N SER A 230 -13.82 22.74 5.02
CA SER A 230 -14.46 24.05 5.12
C SER A 230 -15.95 23.99 4.74
N ASN A 231 -16.48 22.79 4.51
CA ASN A 231 -17.86 22.54 4.10
C ASN A 231 -18.19 22.99 2.67
N GLN A 232 -17.17 23.26 1.84
CA GLN A 232 -17.33 23.53 0.41
C GLN A 232 -17.65 22.24 -0.33
N VAL A 233 -18.66 22.26 -1.18
CA VAL A 233 -19.04 21.11 -2.00
C VAL A 233 -17.99 20.88 -3.10
N ILE A 234 -17.37 19.70 -3.10
CA ILE A 234 -16.46 19.22 -4.14
C ILE A 234 -17.21 18.32 -5.12
N ILE A 235 -18.01 17.39 -4.59
CA ILE A 235 -18.88 16.50 -5.38
C ILE A 235 -20.28 16.60 -4.76
N GLY A 236 -21.28 17.01 -5.54
CA GLY A 236 -22.66 17.12 -5.07
C GLY A 236 -23.26 15.78 -4.64
N GLU A 237 -24.18 15.80 -3.67
CA GLU A 237 -24.85 14.63 -3.11
C GLU A 237 -25.86 14.05 -4.13
N LYS A 238 -25.37 13.32 -5.12
CA LYS A 238 -26.16 12.74 -6.21
C LYS A 238 -25.86 11.27 -6.50
N TYR A 239 -24.85 10.70 -5.88
CA TYR A 239 -24.41 9.34 -6.13
C TYR A 239 -25.03 8.35 -5.15
N LYS A 240 -25.29 7.13 -5.61
CA LYS A 240 -25.76 6.01 -4.79
C LYS A 240 -24.71 5.57 -3.78
N SER A 241 -23.42 5.62 -4.15
CA SER A 241 -22.29 5.38 -3.27
C SER A 241 -21.04 6.09 -3.78
N ILE A 242 -20.13 6.38 -2.86
CA ILE A 242 -18.80 6.94 -3.14
C ILE A 242 -17.79 6.18 -2.29
N SER A 243 -16.66 5.77 -2.89
CA SER A 243 -15.52 5.17 -2.20
C SER A 243 -14.24 5.90 -2.56
N PHE A 244 -13.43 6.20 -1.56
CA PHE A 244 -12.15 6.90 -1.76
C PHE A 244 -11.04 5.92 -2.16
N LEU A 245 -10.30 6.24 -3.22
CA LEU A 245 -9.10 5.54 -3.65
C LEU A 245 -7.85 6.32 -3.18
N GLU A 246 -7.26 5.88 -2.07
CA GLU A 246 -6.10 6.55 -1.47
C GLU A 246 -4.89 6.60 -2.43
N SER A 247 -4.61 5.49 -3.13
CA SER A 247 -3.47 5.35 -4.03
C SER A 247 -3.43 6.34 -5.19
N SER A 248 -4.60 6.86 -5.60
CA SER A 248 -4.73 7.82 -6.70
C SER A 248 -5.35 9.16 -6.27
N ASN A 249 -5.77 9.26 -5.01
CA ASN A 249 -6.50 10.42 -4.48
C ASN A 249 -7.74 10.77 -5.33
N GLU A 250 -8.56 9.75 -5.60
CA GLU A 250 -9.75 9.81 -6.44
C GLU A 250 -10.95 9.18 -5.74
N PHE A 251 -12.13 9.38 -6.28
CA PHE A 251 -13.37 8.78 -5.80
C PHE A 251 -13.98 7.89 -6.87
N VAL A 252 -14.24 6.63 -6.51
CA VAL A 252 -15.13 5.76 -7.28
C VAL A 252 -16.55 6.13 -6.93
N VAL A 253 -17.35 6.50 -7.92
CA VAL A 253 -18.74 6.91 -7.75
C VAL A 253 -19.68 5.94 -8.45
N THR A 254 -20.80 5.63 -7.81
CA THR A 254 -21.85 4.78 -8.38
C THR A 254 -23.14 5.58 -8.54
N THR A 255 -23.71 5.57 -9.72
CA THR A 255 -25.00 6.21 -10.02
C THR A 255 -26.19 5.33 -9.61
N ASP A 256 -27.42 5.88 -9.68
CA ASP A 256 -28.66 5.13 -9.41
C ASP A 256 -28.87 3.93 -10.35
N ASN A 257 -28.34 4.02 -11.57
CA ASN A 257 -28.40 2.94 -12.55
C ASN A 257 -27.26 1.93 -12.39
N ASP A 258 -26.61 1.91 -11.23
CA ASP A 258 -25.49 1.03 -10.91
C ASP A 258 -24.30 1.17 -11.86
N LYS A 259 -24.14 2.35 -12.48
CA LYS A 259 -22.97 2.65 -13.31
C LYS A 259 -21.89 3.33 -12.48
N VAL A 260 -20.66 2.88 -12.69
CA VAL A 260 -19.49 3.27 -11.94
C VAL A 260 -18.59 4.16 -12.79
N GLY A 261 -18.06 5.22 -12.18
CA GLY A 261 -17.10 6.15 -12.76
C GLY A 261 -16.05 6.59 -11.74
N ILE A 262 -15.13 7.47 -12.14
CA ILE A 262 -14.10 8.03 -11.29
C ILE A 262 -14.12 9.55 -11.35
N ILE A 263 -14.02 10.17 -10.18
CA ILE A 263 -13.94 11.63 -10.01
C ILE A 263 -12.68 11.91 -9.18
N SER A 264 -11.88 12.86 -9.63
CA SER A 264 -10.70 13.31 -8.89
C SER A 264 -11.07 14.08 -7.62
N SER A 265 -10.10 14.24 -6.74
CA SER A 265 -10.28 14.96 -5.46
C SER A 265 -10.65 16.42 -5.59
N ASP A 266 -10.46 17.03 -6.77
CA ASP A 266 -10.91 18.40 -7.10
C ASP A 266 -12.32 18.45 -7.72
N GLY A 267 -13.00 17.30 -7.82
CA GLY A 267 -14.37 17.19 -8.33
C GLY A 267 -14.48 17.05 -9.85
N LYS A 268 -13.36 16.92 -10.56
CA LYS A 268 -13.37 16.72 -12.00
C LYS A 268 -13.65 15.25 -12.35
N THR A 269 -14.57 15.03 -13.30
CA THR A 269 -14.84 13.68 -13.80
C THR A 269 -13.68 13.21 -14.68
N GLU A 270 -12.99 12.15 -14.26
CA GLU A 270 -11.91 11.52 -15.01
C GLU A 270 -12.45 10.37 -15.88
N ILE A 271 -13.37 9.58 -15.33
CA ILE A 271 -14.02 8.48 -16.03
C ILE A 271 -15.53 8.60 -15.82
N GLU A 272 -16.27 8.84 -16.89
CA GLU A 272 -17.73 8.93 -16.82
C GLU A 272 -18.37 7.64 -16.29
N PRO A 273 -19.41 7.73 -15.45
CA PRO A 273 -20.13 6.57 -14.93
C PRO A 273 -20.84 5.79 -16.03
N GLN A 274 -20.18 4.79 -16.59
CA GLN A 274 -20.70 3.96 -17.67
C GLN A 274 -20.43 2.46 -17.51
N TYR A 275 -19.53 2.10 -16.62
CA TYR A 275 -19.12 0.72 -16.38
C TYR A 275 -19.98 0.05 -15.32
N ASP A 276 -20.09 -1.28 -15.37
CA ASP A 276 -20.75 -2.07 -14.34
C ASP A 276 -19.88 -2.19 -13.08
N SER A 277 -18.56 -2.16 -13.24
CA SER A 277 -17.60 -2.06 -12.15
C SER A 277 -16.27 -1.47 -12.64
N ILE A 278 -15.55 -0.84 -11.72
CA ILE A 278 -14.18 -0.35 -11.90
C ILE A 278 -13.37 -0.80 -10.69
N LYS A 279 -12.18 -1.35 -10.93
CA LYS A 279 -11.21 -1.72 -9.89
C LYS A 279 -9.83 -1.29 -10.32
N GLN A 280 -9.11 -0.59 -9.46
CA GLN A 280 -7.71 -0.27 -9.70
C GLN A 280 -6.87 -1.55 -9.60
N ILE A 281 -6.03 -1.80 -10.57
CA ILE A 281 -5.15 -2.98 -10.63
C ILE A 281 -3.66 -2.64 -10.70
N ASP A 282 -3.33 -1.40 -11.01
CA ASP A 282 -1.99 -0.84 -10.92
C ASP A 282 -2.10 0.62 -10.53
N GLY A 283 -1.38 1.00 -9.47
CA GLY A 283 -1.40 2.34 -8.88
C GLY A 283 -0.30 3.27 -9.39
N ASP A 284 0.42 2.89 -10.45
CA ASP A 284 1.49 3.72 -11.01
C ASP A 284 0.98 5.12 -11.35
N THR A 285 1.67 6.13 -10.77
CA THR A 285 1.25 7.54 -10.78
C THR A 285 1.13 8.15 -12.18
N GLU A 286 1.82 7.60 -13.17
CA GLU A 286 1.77 8.12 -14.55
C GLU A 286 0.80 7.37 -15.47
N GLY A 287 0.36 6.17 -15.09
CA GLY A 287 -0.42 5.33 -15.99
C GLY A 287 -1.39 4.36 -15.35
N GLY A 288 -1.83 4.64 -14.10
CA GLY A 288 -2.72 3.75 -13.34
C GLY A 288 -3.69 2.96 -14.20
N LEU A 289 -3.76 1.65 -13.98
CA LEU A 289 -4.61 0.75 -14.75
C LEU A 289 -5.86 0.39 -13.95
N TYR A 290 -7.00 0.47 -14.61
CA TYR A 290 -8.29 0.10 -14.06
C TYR A 290 -8.90 -1.06 -14.84
N LEU A 291 -9.17 -2.14 -14.12
CA LEU A 291 -10.03 -3.21 -14.63
C LEU A 291 -11.47 -2.69 -14.69
N VAL A 292 -12.07 -2.73 -15.86
CA VAL A 292 -13.46 -2.33 -16.07
C VAL A 292 -14.29 -3.51 -16.54
N LYS A 293 -15.56 -3.52 -16.13
CA LYS A 293 -16.56 -4.49 -16.59
C LYS A 293 -17.70 -3.74 -17.28
N SER A 294 -18.13 -4.25 -18.42
CA SER A 294 -19.34 -3.80 -19.09
C SER A 294 -19.97 -4.97 -19.86
N ASN A 295 -21.30 -5.17 -19.69
CA ASN A 295 -22.03 -6.24 -20.33
C ASN A 295 -21.40 -7.64 -20.13
N ASN A 296 -20.97 -7.94 -18.91
CA ASN A 296 -20.28 -9.18 -18.52
C ASN A 296 -18.95 -9.45 -19.24
N LYS A 297 -18.36 -8.44 -19.86
CA LYS A 297 -17.00 -8.50 -20.41
C LYS A 297 -16.08 -7.57 -19.64
N TYR A 298 -14.84 -7.95 -19.61
CA TYR A 298 -13.78 -7.22 -18.94
C TYR A 298 -12.83 -6.57 -19.93
N GLY A 299 -12.29 -5.44 -19.57
CA GLY A 299 -11.24 -4.73 -20.28
C GLY A 299 -10.39 -3.94 -19.29
N ILE A 300 -9.39 -3.25 -19.81
CA ILE A 300 -8.53 -2.37 -19.02
C ILE A 300 -8.50 -0.99 -19.67
N ILE A 301 -8.64 0.03 -18.84
CA ILE A 301 -8.45 1.43 -19.21
C ILE A 301 -7.35 2.03 -18.35
N ASN A 302 -6.74 3.09 -18.83
CA ASN A 302 -5.84 3.88 -17.99
C ASN A 302 -6.62 4.95 -17.20
N ARG A 303 -5.92 5.70 -16.35
CA ARG A 303 -6.46 6.77 -15.51
C ARG A 303 -7.24 7.83 -16.30
N ASN A 304 -6.87 8.09 -17.55
CA ASN A 304 -7.56 9.06 -18.40
C ASN A 304 -8.72 8.45 -19.20
N GLY A 305 -9.18 7.25 -18.86
CA GLY A 305 -10.26 6.56 -19.56
C GLY A 305 -9.89 5.97 -20.92
N LYS A 306 -8.60 6.02 -21.32
CA LYS A 306 -8.15 5.42 -22.58
C LYS A 306 -8.14 3.91 -22.47
N ILE A 307 -8.74 3.23 -23.45
CA ILE A 307 -8.74 1.77 -23.54
C ILE A 307 -7.32 1.28 -23.82
N ILE A 308 -6.82 0.43 -22.92
CA ILE A 308 -5.55 -0.31 -23.04
C ILE A 308 -5.81 -1.73 -23.51
N VAL A 309 -6.83 -2.37 -22.91
CA VAL A 309 -7.32 -3.70 -23.31
C VAL A 309 -8.80 -3.59 -23.59
N TYR A 310 -9.23 -3.99 -24.78
CA TYR A 310 -10.64 -3.91 -25.17
C TYR A 310 -11.56 -4.70 -24.23
N ILE A 311 -12.80 -4.21 -24.05
CA ILE A 311 -13.79 -4.82 -23.16
C ILE A 311 -14.47 -6.00 -23.91
N GLU A 312 -13.74 -7.07 -24.08
CA GLU A 312 -14.19 -8.24 -24.84
C GLU A 312 -13.85 -9.59 -24.16
N TYR A 313 -13.11 -9.54 -23.06
CA TYR A 313 -12.62 -10.72 -22.37
C TYR A 313 -13.65 -11.28 -21.38
N ASP A 314 -13.69 -12.61 -21.28
CA ASP A 314 -14.55 -13.31 -20.31
C ASP A 314 -14.00 -13.15 -18.89
N GLN A 315 -12.68 -13.02 -18.79
CA GLN A 315 -11.96 -12.84 -17.53
C GLN A 315 -10.63 -12.12 -17.77
N ILE A 316 -10.25 -11.25 -16.85
CA ILE A 316 -8.92 -10.67 -16.74
C ILE A 316 -8.44 -10.92 -15.32
N GLY A 317 -7.21 -11.39 -15.19
CA GLY A 317 -6.67 -11.84 -13.92
C GLY A 317 -7.06 -13.28 -13.58
N LEU A 318 -6.45 -13.81 -12.55
CA LEU A 318 -6.71 -15.15 -12.04
C LEU A 318 -7.81 -15.08 -10.96
N ASP A 319 -8.60 -16.13 -10.88
CA ASP A 319 -9.63 -16.24 -9.85
C ASP A 319 -8.98 -16.48 -8.49
N ASN A 320 -9.52 -15.89 -7.42
CA ASN A 320 -9.04 -16.10 -6.04
C ASN A 320 -9.08 -17.57 -5.59
N SER A 321 -9.88 -18.40 -6.27
CA SER A 321 -9.91 -19.85 -6.07
C SER A 321 -8.71 -20.59 -6.64
N SER A 322 -7.95 -19.93 -7.54
CA SER A 322 -6.68 -20.46 -8.03
C SER A 322 -5.69 -20.31 -6.89
N SER A 323 -5.25 -21.40 -6.28
CA SER A 323 -4.25 -21.37 -5.24
C SER A 323 -2.97 -20.78 -5.81
N PHE A 324 -2.77 -19.52 -5.53
CA PHE A 324 -1.54 -18.83 -5.77
C PHE A 324 -0.46 -19.47 -4.90
N THR A 325 0.68 -19.76 -5.45
CA THR A 325 1.83 -20.15 -4.66
C THR A 325 2.53 -18.91 -4.14
N GLU A 326 3.42 -19.06 -3.15
CA GLU A 326 4.21 -17.97 -2.58
C GLU A 326 4.97 -17.11 -3.60
N ASP A 327 5.24 -17.63 -4.80
CA ASP A 327 5.89 -16.92 -5.91
C ASP A 327 4.92 -16.06 -6.73
N ASN A 328 3.71 -16.00 -6.33
CA ASN A 328 2.62 -15.29 -6.99
C ASN A 328 2.43 -13.89 -6.46
N ILE A 329 3.51 -13.31 -6.23
CA ILE A 329 3.74 -12.30 -5.24
C ILE A 329 2.93 -11.07 -5.47
N ASP A 330 2.63 -10.65 -6.63
CA ASP A 330 2.22 -9.28 -6.67
C ASP A 330 0.86 -9.07 -7.24
N ASN A 331 0.29 -10.05 -7.95
CA ASN A 331 -0.85 -9.54 -8.63
C ASN A 331 -1.73 -10.59 -9.28
N GLN A 332 -2.88 -10.72 -8.75
CA GLN A 332 -4.00 -11.40 -9.38
C GLN A 332 -4.17 -11.03 -10.87
N TYR A 333 -3.70 -9.87 -11.27
CA TYR A 333 -3.90 -9.29 -12.61
C TYR A 333 -2.63 -9.20 -13.45
N LEU A 334 -1.47 -8.99 -12.81
CA LEU A 334 -0.21 -8.71 -13.48
C LEU A 334 0.86 -9.77 -13.13
N LEU A 335 1.28 -10.54 -14.11
CA LEU A 335 2.38 -11.47 -13.97
C LEU A 335 3.71 -10.70 -14.00
N TYR A 336 4.53 -10.85 -12.95
CA TYR A 336 5.81 -10.13 -12.81
C TYR A 336 5.68 -8.61 -13.00
N GLY A 337 4.53 -8.05 -12.64
CA GLY A 337 4.24 -6.64 -12.81
C GLY A 337 4.02 -6.17 -14.26
N GLU A 338 4.07 -7.03 -15.25
CA GLU A 338 4.08 -6.67 -16.68
C GLU A 338 3.01 -7.36 -17.51
N GLY A 339 2.74 -8.65 -17.27
CA GLY A 339 1.87 -9.47 -18.09
C GLY A 339 0.45 -9.54 -17.57
N ILE A 340 -0.52 -9.18 -18.38
CA ILE A 340 -1.95 -9.22 -18.06
C ILE A 340 -2.54 -10.55 -18.48
N HIS A 341 -3.04 -11.34 -17.52
CA HIS A 341 -3.72 -12.60 -17.79
C HIS A 341 -5.09 -12.33 -18.38
N VAL A 342 -5.39 -12.88 -19.55
CA VAL A 342 -6.67 -12.72 -20.21
C VAL A 342 -7.28 -14.05 -20.66
N LYS A 343 -8.62 -14.14 -20.57
CA LYS A 343 -9.36 -15.31 -21.05
C LYS A 343 -10.46 -14.85 -22.02
N ARG A 344 -10.53 -15.49 -23.18
CA ARG A 344 -11.58 -15.24 -24.18
C ARG A 344 -11.99 -16.55 -24.83
N ASN A 345 -13.30 -16.80 -24.90
CA ASN A 345 -13.87 -18.03 -25.45
C ASN A 345 -13.29 -19.31 -24.84
N GLY A 346 -13.08 -19.29 -23.52
CA GLY A 346 -12.52 -20.42 -22.79
C GLY A 346 -11.01 -20.59 -22.87
N LYS A 347 -10.33 -19.78 -23.69
CA LYS A 347 -8.86 -19.85 -23.89
C LYS A 347 -8.16 -18.72 -23.17
N TRP A 348 -6.99 -19.03 -22.65
CA TRP A 348 -6.11 -18.11 -21.94
C TRP A 348 -4.98 -17.60 -22.83
N GLY A 349 -4.53 -16.41 -22.55
CA GLY A 349 -3.35 -15.76 -23.12
C GLY A 349 -2.79 -14.69 -22.18
N LEU A 350 -1.76 -14.01 -22.64
CA LEU A 350 -1.09 -12.96 -21.88
C LEU A 350 -0.92 -11.71 -22.76
N LEU A 351 -1.27 -10.57 -22.23
CA LEU A 351 -1.04 -9.26 -22.84
C LEU A 351 -0.03 -8.47 -22.02
N SER A 352 0.68 -7.55 -22.63
CA SER A 352 1.51 -6.59 -21.92
C SER A 352 0.64 -5.49 -21.26
N LYS A 353 1.21 -4.71 -20.34
CA LYS A 353 0.58 -3.49 -19.78
C LYS A 353 0.13 -2.48 -20.84
N LYS A 354 0.65 -2.57 -22.08
CA LYS A 354 0.26 -1.72 -23.21
C LYS A 354 -0.81 -2.35 -24.10
N GLY A 355 -1.33 -3.53 -23.74
CA GLY A 355 -2.33 -4.27 -24.51
C GLY A 355 -1.79 -5.08 -25.69
N SER A 356 -0.46 -5.16 -25.88
CA SER A 356 0.14 -5.99 -26.91
C SER A 356 0.14 -7.45 -26.51
N VAL A 357 -0.06 -8.37 -27.46
CA VAL A 357 -0.04 -9.81 -27.20
C VAL A 357 1.37 -10.27 -26.85
N ILE A 358 1.54 -10.86 -25.67
CA ILE A 358 2.75 -11.61 -25.26
C ILE A 358 2.57 -13.09 -25.60
N LEU A 359 1.47 -13.68 -25.14
CA LEU A 359 1.08 -15.05 -25.48
C LEU A 359 -0.27 -15.04 -26.19
N PRO A 360 -0.41 -15.76 -27.33
CA PRO A 360 -1.70 -15.83 -28.02
C PRO A 360 -2.76 -16.47 -27.13
N ILE A 361 -4.03 -16.07 -27.36
CA ILE A 361 -5.17 -16.52 -26.55
C ILE A 361 -5.66 -17.87 -27.09
N GLU A 362 -4.90 -18.91 -26.86
CA GLU A 362 -5.15 -20.25 -27.41
C GLU A 362 -4.97 -21.39 -26.40
N TYR A 363 -4.43 -21.09 -25.20
CA TYR A 363 -4.13 -22.10 -24.20
C TYR A 363 -5.35 -22.47 -23.37
N ASP A 364 -5.46 -23.75 -22.99
CA ASP A 364 -6.54 -24.26 -22.14
C ASP A 364 -6.39 -23.87 -20.67
N GLY A 365 -5.20 -23.45 -20.27
CA GLY A 365 -4.91 -22.98 -18.93
C GLY A 365 -3.54 -22.34 -18.82
N LEU A 366 -3.38 -21.53 -17.77
CA LEU A 366 -2.10 -21.05 -17.27
C LEU A 366 -1.78 -21.85 -16.01
N GLY A 367 -0.60 -22.47 -15.95
CA GLY A 367 -0.20 -23.33 -14.84
C GLY A 367 -0.48 -24.80 -15.04
N CYS A 368 -0.36 -25.58 -13.95
CA CYS A 368 -0.47 -27.04 -13.95
C CYS A 368 -1.75 -27.51 -13.23
N ILE A 369 -2.17 -28.74 -13.55
CA ILE A 369 -3.18 -29.47 -12.78
C ILE A 369 -2.43 -30.34 -11.77
N LEU A 370 -2.67 -30.13 -10.48
CA LEU A 370 -2.14 -30.99 -9.43
C LEU A 370 -3.17 -32.05 -9.03
N ASN A 371 -2.72 -33.34 -8.97
CA ASN A 371 -3.46 -34.44 -8.39
C ASN A 371 -4.89 -34.64 -8.93
N ASN A 372 -5.09 -34.55 -10.24
CA ASN A 372 -6.40 -34.67 -10.88
C ASN A 372 -7.47 -33.70 -10.36
N SER A 373 -7.08 -32.66 -9.64
CA SER A 373 -8.01 -31.59 -9.26
C SER A 373 -8.32 -30.72 -10.46
N SER A 374 -9.54 -30.20 -10.52
CA SER A 374 -9.94 -29.23 -11.55
C SER A 374 -9.31 -27.84 -11.35
N VAL A 375 -8.51 -27.67 -10.31
CA VAL A 375 -7.87 -26.42 -9.94
C VAL A 375 -6.54 -26.31 -10.71
N ASN A 376 -6.45 -25.34 -11.58
CA ASN A 376 -5.18 -24.96 -12.21
C ASN A 376 -4.33 -24.19 -11.20
N ASN A 377 -3.23 -24.78 -10.77
CA ASN A 377 -2.24 -24.03 -10.00
C ASN A 377 -1.32 -23.30 -10.98
N LEU A 378 -1.21 -22.00 -10.81
CA LEU A 378 -0.24 -21.20 -11.52
C LEU A 378 1.16 -21.69 -11.14
N LEU A 379 1.95 -22.12 -12.11
CA LEU A 379 3.35 -22.47 -11.89
C LEU A 379 4.22 -21.45 -12.59
N LEU A 380 4.95 -20.68 -11.79
CA LEU A 380 5.92 -19.70 -12.22
C LEU A 380 7.33 -20.23 -12.01
N ILE A 381 8.24 -19.85 -12.89
CA ILE A 381 9.66 -20.12 -12.76
C ILE A 381 10.39 -18.79 -12.78
N PRO A 382 10.64 -18.20 -11.59
CA PRO A 382 11.15 -16.84 -11.44
C PRO A 382 12.50 -16.62 -12.14
N GLU A 383 13.36 -17.64 -12.15
CA GLU A 383 14.70 -17.61 -12.77
C GLU A 383 14.65 -17.25 -14.25
N TYR A 384 13.51 -17.46 -14.90
CA TYR A 384 13.29 -17.13 -16.32
C TYR A 384 12.15 -16.13 -16.52
N LYS A 385 11.56 -15.60 -15.47
CA LYS A 385 10.29 -14.86 -15.51
C LYS A 385 9.27 -15.58 -16.39
N ALA A 386 9.11 -16.86 -16.16
CA ALA A 386 8.35 -17.73 -17.02
C ALA A 386 7.10 -18.30 -16.36
N ILE A 387 6.12 -18.61 -17.19
CA ILE A 387 4.84 -19.21 -16.81
C ILE A 387 4.62 -20.50 -17.54
N VAL A 388 4.12 -21.51 -16.84
CA VAL A 388 3.65 -22.75 -17.45
C VAL A 388 2.28 -22.53 -18.09
N VAL A 389 2.15 -22.98 -19.33
CA VAL A 389 0.89 -23.00 -20.09
C VAL A 389 0.44 -24.43 -20.38
N ARG A 390 -0.87 -24.63 -20.54
CA ARG A 390 -1.45 -25.93 -20.88
C ARG A 390 -2.18 -25.84 -22.23
N SER A 391 -1.89 -26.80 -23.10
CA SER A 391 -2.58 -27.01 -24.37
C SER A 391 -3.02 -28.49 -24.48
N GLY A 392 -4.32 -28.74 -24.37
CA GLY A 392 -4.87 -30.09 -24.25
C GLY A 392 -4.32 -30.79 -22.99
N LYS A 393 -3.66 -31.91 -23.20
CA LYS A 393 -3.00 -32.70 -22.16
C LYS A 393 -1.53 -32.33 -21.93
N TYR A 394 -0.99 -31.39 -22.71
CA TYR A 394 0.43 -31.04 -22.70
C TYR A 394 0.67 -29.68 -22.05
N TYR A 395 1.86 -29.52 -21.51
CA TYR A 395 2.37 -28.33 -20.86
C TYR A 395 3.55 -27.76 -21.64
N GLY A 396 3.69 -26.44 -21.59
CA GLY A 396 4.80 -25.69 -22.15
C GLY A 396 5.24 -24.59 -21.20
N LEU A 397 6.35 -23.94 -21.51
CA LEU A 397 6.92 -22.86 -20.71
C LEU A 397 7.23 -21.67 -21.61
N PHE A 398 6.73 -20.50 -21.23
CA PHE A 398 6.97 -19.23 -21.90
C PHE A 398 7.45 -18.20 -20.89
N ASN A 399 8.35 -17.33 -21.30
CA ASN A 399 8.71 -16.18 -20.49
C ASN A 399 7.79 -14.98 -20.76
N ILE A 400 7.92 -13.94 -19.93
CA ILE A 400 7.12 -12.74 -20.04
C ILE A 400 7.44 -11.89 -21.30
N SER A 401 8.54 -12.16 -21.98
CA SER A 401 8.86 -11.55 -23.28
C SER A 401 8.15 -12.22 -24.45
N GLY A 402 7.47 -13.37 -24.20
CA GLY A 402 6.80 -14.17 -25.22
C GLY A 402 7.66 -15.25 -25.85
N ASP A 403 8.90 -15.46 -25.35
CA ASP A 403 9.78 -16.50 -25.86
C ASP A 403 9.29 -17.87 -25.40
N ASN A 404 9.19 -18.80 -26.35
CA ASN A 404 8.84 -20.17 -26.11
C ASN A 404 10.08 -20.94 -25.59
N LEU A 405 10.19 -21.08 -24.28
CA LEU A 405 11.32 -21.80 -23.65
C LEU A 405 11.18 -23.32 -23.78
N ILE A 406 9.94 -23.83 -23.62
CA ILE A 406 9.61 -25.23 -23.77
C ILE A 406 8.26 -25.31 -24.50
N PRO A 407 8.21 -25.87 -25.72
CA PRO A 407 6.95 -26.04 -26.44
C PRO A 407 5.92 -26.85 -25.65
N ALA A 408 4.63 -26.59 -25.87
CA ALA A 408 3.52 -27.27 -25.18
C ALA A 408 3.37 -28.73 -25.65
N ARG A 409 4.35 -29.56 -25.34
CA ARG A 409 4.40 -31.01 -25.63
C ARG A 409 4.94 -31.86 -24.49
N VAL A 410 5.13 -31.24 -23.33
CA VAL A 410 5.56 -31.93 -22.11
C VAL A 410 4.34 -32.51 -21.41
N ARG A 411 4.44 -33.77 -20.96
CA ARG A 411 3.31 -34.47 -20.34
C ARG A 411 2.92 -33.89 -18.98
N ASN A 412 3.90 -33.50 -18.19
CA ASN A 412 3.68 -32.91 -16.88
C ASN A 412 4.80 -31.92 -16.55
N MET A 413 4.42 -30.88 -15.76
CA MET A 413 5.35 -29.91 -15.23
C MET A 413 4.89 -29.54 -13.82
N TYR A 414 5.80 -29.64 -12.84
CA TYR A 414 5.47 -29.49 -11.43
C TYR A 414 6.65 -28.96 -10.62
N SER A 415 6.42 -28.54 -9.41
CA SER A 415 7.46 -28.13 -8.48
C SER A 415 7.47 -29.02 -7.23
N ILE A 416 8.66 -29.18 -6.66
CA ILE A 416 8.89 -29.84 -5.37
C ILE A 416 9.67 -28.87 -4.49
N THR A 417 9.24 -28.69 -3.24
CA THR A 417 10.00 -27.93 -2.25
C THR A 417 10.84 -28.89 -1.42
N ASN A 418 12.15 -28.76 -1.51
CA ASN A 418 13.09 -29.55 -0.75
C ASN A 418 14.00 -28.63 0.08
N SER A 419 13.97 -28.80 1.41
CA SER A 419 14.76 -27.98 2.36
C SER A 419 14.60 -26.47 2.16
N GLY A 420 13.37 -26.03 1.86
CA GLY A 420 13.05 -24.60 1.65
C GLY A 420 13.40 -24.08 0.24
N LYS A 421 14.05 -24.90 -0.60
CA LYS A 421 14.33 -24.56 -2.00
C LYS A 421 13.31 -25.22 -2.91
N LYS A 422 12.70 -24.43 -3.80
CA LYS A 422 11.78 -24.90 -4.80
C LYS A 422 12.55 -25.35 -6.04
N GLU A 423 12.22 -26.53 -6.54
CA GLU A 423 12.80 -27.12 -7.73
C GLU A 423 11.70 -27.48 -8.71
N TYR A 424 11.95 -27.31 -10.01
CA TYR A 424 10.97 -27.49 -11.07
C TYR A 424 11.33 -28.67 -11.94
N TYR A 425 10.35 -29.51 -12.25
CA TYR A 425 10.54 -30.75 -12.97
C TYR A 425 9.55 -30.88 -14.11
N LEU A 426 9.97 -31.57 -15.18
CA LEU A 426 9.15 -31.93 -16.32
C LEU A 426 9.29 -33.39 -16.69
N THR A 427 8.24 -33.94 -17.33
CA THR A 427 8.25 -35.31 -17.90
C THR A 427 7.76 -35.29 -19.35
N TYR A 428 8.46 -36.00 -20.24
CA TYR A 428 8.09 -36.22 -21.64
C TYR A 428 7.37 -37.55 -21.85
N ASP A 429 6.47 -37.63 -22.87
CA ASP A 429 5.67 -38.82 -23.17
C ASP A 429 6.37 -39.88 -24.02
N GLU A 430 7.19 -39.50 -25.02
CA GLU A 430 7.48 -40.38 -26.13
C GLU A 430 8.96 -40.69 -26.41
N ILE A 431 9.88 -39.87 -25.96
CA ILE A 431 11.31 -40.06 -26.24
C ILE A 431 12.10 -40.42 -25.00
N TYR A 432 11.57 -40.04 -23.84
CA TYR A 432 12.22 -40.23 -22.54
C TYR A 432 11.25 -40.88 -21.55
N GLU A 433 10.66 -42.04 -21.90
CA GLU A 433 9.71 -42.76 -21.05
C GLU A 433 10.23 -42.84 -19.60
N GLY A 434 9.52 -42.16 -18.70
CA GLY A 434 9.79 -42.18 -17.26
C GLY A 434 10.96 -41.32 -16.80
N GLN A 435 11.60 -40.50 -17.64
CA GLN A 435 12.64 -39.59 -17.20
C GLN A 435 12.02 -38.32 -16.64
N ILE A 436 12.42 -37.98 -15.42
CA ILE A 436 12.12 -36.71 -14.76
C ILE A 436 13.32 -35.80 -14.97
N LEU A 437 13.13 -34.68 -15.63
CA LEU A 437 14.16 -33.69 -15.89
C LEU A 437 13.96 -32.45 -15.05
N ASN A 438 15.02 -31.93 -14.45
CA ASN A 438 14.99 -30.63 -13.84
C ASN A 438 14.87 -29.54 -14.91
N VAL A 439 13.92 -28.64 -14.79
CA VAL A 439 13.61 -27.62 -15.80
C VAL A 439 14.78 -26.65 -16.02
N ILE A 440 15.39 -26.19 -14.93
CA ILE A 440 16.52 -25.24 -15.02
C ILE A 440 17.73 -25.88 -15.70
N ASP A 441 18.07 -27.10 -15.30
CA ASP A 441 19.16 -27.88 -15.94
C ASP A 441 18.87 -28.15 -17.41
N TYR A 442 17.63 -28.49 -17.76
CA TYR A 442 17.22 -28.73 -19.14
C TYR A 442 17.38 -27.46 -19.99
N LEU A 443 16.91 -26.32 -19.52
CA LEU A 443 17.04 -25.07 -20.27
C LEU A 443 18.49 -24.61 -20.39
N THR A 444 19.26 -24.71 -19.32
CA THR A 444 20.66 -24.27 -19.29
C THR A 444 21.56 -25.18 -20.13
N ASN A 445 21.48 -26.50 -19.94
CA ASN A 445 22.43 -27.46 -20.52
C ASN A 445 22.02 -27.93 -21.92
N ASN A 446 20.73 -28.11 -22.18
CA ASN A 446 20.25 -28.63 -23.46
C ASN A 446 19.87 -27.54 -24.46
N GLN A 447 19.43 -26.35 -23.97
CA GLN A 447 18.98 -25.25 -24.82
C GLN A 447 19.92 -24.04 -24.79
N GLY A 448 20.90 -24.02 -23.88
CA GLY A 448 21.81 -22.87 -23.72
C GLY A 448 21.16 -21.59 -23.20
N ILE A 449 19.93 -21.69 -22.67
CA ILE A 449 19.17 -20.54 -22.13
C ILE A 449 19.60 -20.34 -20.70
N LYS A 450 20.24 -19.19 -20.42
CA LYS A 450 20.67 -18.85 -19.06
C LYS A 450 19.53 -18.23 -18.26
N PRO A 451 19.48 -18.51 -16.93
CA PRO A 451 18.58 -17.80 -16.03
C PRO A 451 18.85 -16.29 -16.07
N ILE A 452 17.80 -15.52 -15.83
CA ILE A 452 17.92 -14.08 -15.59
C ILE A 452 18.61 -13.93 -14.23
N GLU A 453 19.75 -13.24 -14.18
CA GLU A 453 20.42 -12.97 -12.92
C GLU A 453 19.46 -12.20 -12.02
N SER A 454 19.07 -12.83 -10.91
CA SER A 454 18.26 -12.13 -9.91
C SER A 454 19.12 -11.02 -9.32
N THR A 455 18.63 -9.79 -9.39
CA THR A 455 19.23 -8.63 -8.70
C THR A 455 19.00 -8.69 -7.18
N ASN A 456 18.65 -9.83 -6.63
CA ASN A 456 18.62 -10.04 -5.20
C ASN A 456 20.07 -10.02 -4.70
N LYS A 457 20.52 -8.85 -4.28
CA LYS A 457 21.61 -8.74 -3.32
C LYS A 457 21.15 -9.52 -2.09
N GLU A 458 21.67 -10.73 -1.93
CA GLU A 458 21.73 -11.38 -0.62
C GLU A 458 22.40 -10.37 0.33
N VAL A 459 21.62 -9.80 1.22
CA VAL A 459 22.16 -9.07 2.35
C VAL A 459 22.75 -10.17 3.24
N GLU A 460 24.05 -10.39 3.14
CA GLU A 460 24.79 -11.15 4.13
C GLU A 460 24.54 -10.49 5.49
N ILE A 461 23.72 -11.13 6.29
CA ILE A 461 23.58 -10.80 7.70
C ILE A 461 24.86 -11.31 8.35
N ASN A 462 25.86 -10.42 8.48
CA ASN A 462 27.02 -10.65 9.33
C ASN A 462 26.56 -10.72 10.78
N VAL A 463 26.27 -11.91 11.25
CA VAL A 463 26.15 -12.19 12.67
C VAL A 463 27.56 -12.16 13.24
N THR A 464 27.99 -10.98 13.71
CA THR A 464 29.16 -10.88 14.59
C THR A 464 28.77 -11.45 15.96
N LYS A 465 29.55 -12.45 16.37
CA LYS A 465 29.45 -13.14 17.67
C LYS A 465 29.60 -12.20 18.85
#